data_81ed72b67d4d6261bdcbe1667dc08b74
#
_entry.id   81ed72b67d4d6261bdcbe1667dc08b74
#
_cell.length_a   1.000
_cell.length_b   1.000
_cell.length_c   1.000
_cell.angle_alpha   90.00
_cell.angle_beta   90.00
_cell.angle_gamma   90.00
#
_symmetry.space_group_name_H-M   'P 1'
#
loop_
_entity.id
_entity.type
_entity.pdbx_description
1 polymer ?
#
loop_
_entity_poly.entity_id
_entity_poly.type
_entity_poly.pdbx_seq_one_letter_code
_entity_poly.pdbx_strand_id
1 'polypeptide(L)'
;MSFKSLGLSDALLKAITKKGYTTPSPIQQKAIPPILEGKDVLASAQTGTGKTAGFTLPILHILSQGQQLRQRPIRALILTPTRELAAQILVNIKEYSVFLDLHSTVIFGGVNQNPQVAQLRQGVD
;
A
#
# COMPACT_ATOMS: atom_id res chain seq x y z
N MET A 1 -0.62 22.10 0.21
CA MET A 1 -1.02 20.92 -0.61
C MET A 1 -1.75 19.92 0.27
N SER A 2 -2.82 19.36 -0.20
CA SER A 2 -3.63 18.37 0.52
C SER A 2 -3.50 17.00 -0.13
N PHE A 3 -3.87 15.93 0.60
CA PHE A 3 -3.92 14.59 0.00
C PHE A 3 -4.86 14.54 -1.21
N LYS A 4 -5.94 15.30 -1.18
CA LYS A 4 -6.89 15.36 -2.29
C LYS A 4 -6.23 15.84 -3.59
N SER A 5 -5.30 16.79 -3.51
CA SER A 5 -4.61 17.33 -4.68
C SER A 5 -3.58 16.37 -5.28
N LEU A 6 -3.26 15.26 -4.60
CA LEU A 6 -2.30 14.27 -5.09
C LEU A 6 -2.91 13.28 -6.10
N GLY A 7 -4.23 13.25 -6.26
CA GLY A 7 -4.89 12.40 -7.23
C GLY A 7 -5.37 11.05 -6.70
N LEU A 8 -5.35 10.85 -5.38
CA LEU A 8 -5.83 9.60 -4.75
C LEU A 8 -7.36 9.50 -4.81
N SER A 9 -7.88 8.26 -4.82
CA SER A 9 -9.32 7.99 -4.84
C SER A 9 -10.00 8.43 -3.55
N ASP A 10 -11.32 8.66 -3.62
CA ASP A 10 -12.11 9.05 -2.45
C ASP A 10 -12.05 8.01 -1.33
N ALA A 11 -12.02 6.71 -1.66
CA ALA A 11 -11.92 5.64 -0.67
C ALA A 11 -10.61 5.73 0.12
N LEU A 12 -9.50 6.05 -0.53
CA LEU A 12 -8.21 6.26 0.14
C LEU A 12 -8.19 7.55 0.95
N LEU A 13 -8.76 8.63 0.43
CA LEU A 13 -8.87 9.90 1.16
C LEU A 13 -9.68 9.73 2.44
N LYS A 14 -10.75 8.95 2.38
CA LYS A 14 -11.58 8.64 3.56
C LYS A 14 -10.80 7.84 4.60
N ALA A 15 -10.01 6.86 4.18
CA ALA A 15 -9.15 6.09 5.08
C ALA A 15 -8.07 6.96 5.73
N ILE A 16 -7.45 7.85 4.96
CA ILE A 16 -6.43 8.79 5.44
C ILE A 16 -7.03 9.71 6.50
N THR A 17 -8.22 10.24 6.25
CA THR A 17 -8.93 11.11 7.20
C THR A 17 -9.28 10.34 8.48
N LYS A 18 -9.72 9.10 8.35
CA LYS A 18 -10.02 8.24 9.51
C LYS A 18 -8.78 8.01 10.39
N LYS A 19 -7.59 7.95 9.80
CA LYS A 19 -6.33 7.86 10.55
C LYS A 19 -5.89 9.19 11.17
N GLY A 20 -6.57 10.29 10.87
CA GLY A 20 -6.24 11.61 11.39
C GLY A 20 -5.17 12.34 10.60
N TYR A 21 -4.80 11.89 9.42
CA TYR A 21 -3.83 12.57 8.57
C TYR A 21 -4.53 13.67 7.76
N THR A 22 -3.97 14.87 7.83
CA THR A 22 -4.56 16.05 7.16
C THR A 22 -3.68 16.58 6.03
N THR A 23 -2.37 16.55 6.23
CA THR A 23 -1.40 17.14 5.29
C THR A 23 -0.36 16.11 4.90
N PRO A 24 -0.08 15.93 3.60
CA PRO A 24 0.96 15.01 3.17
C PRO A 24 2.35 15.54 3.53
N SER A 25 3.24 14.63 3.92
CA SER A 25 4.63 14.95 4.16
C SER A 25 5.36 15.31 2.86
N PRO A 26 6.56 15.93 2.92
CA PRO A 26 7.31 16.26 1.71
C PRO A 26 7.60 15.06 0.81
N ILE A 27 7.96 13.90 1.39
CA ILE A 27 8.23 12.69 0.59
C ILE A 27 6.96 12.17 -0.08
N GLN A 28 5.81 12.25 0.59
CA GLN A 28 4.53 11.86 0.01
C GLN A 28 4.15 12.77 -1.16
N GLN A 29 4.32 14.07 -1.02
CA GLN A 29 4.06 15.04 -2.08
C GLN A 29 4.91 14.80 -3.32
N LYS A 30 6.16 14.38 -3.12
CA LYS A 30 7.10 14.14 -4.23
C LYS A 30 6.93 12.77 -4.86
N ALA A 31 6.61 11.73 -4.09
CA ALA A 31 6.60 10.35 -4.56
C ALA A 31 5.24 9.92 -5.14
N ILE A 32 4.13 10.32 -4.53
CA ILE A 32 2.80 9.85 -4.94
C ILE A 32 2.46 10.22 -6.38
N PRO A 33 2.57 11.48 -6.83
CA PRO A 33 2.19 11.81 -8.20
C PRO A 33 2.95 11.04 -9.28
N PRO A 34 4.28 10.92 -9.27
CA PRO A 34 4.97 10.16 -10.32
C PRO A 34 4.64 8.66 -10.29
N ILE A 35 4.39 8.07 -9.11
CA ILE A 35 3.95 6.67 -9.04
C ILE A 35 2.58 6.51 -9.70
N LEU A 36 1.65 7.42 -9.45
CA LEU A 36 0.32 7.39 -10.09
C LEU A 36 0.40 7.54 -11.61
N GLU A 37 1.42 8.22 -12.11
CA GLU A 37 1.69 8.35 -13.55
C GLU A 37 2.34 7.10 -14.16
N GLY A 38 2.64 6.07 -13.36
CA GLY A 38 3.28 4.84 -13.82
C GLY A 38 4.79 4.93 -13.98
N LYS A 39 5.43 5.92 -13.37
CA LYS A 39 6.87 6.10 -13.42
C LYS A 39 7.58 5.31 -12.33
N ASP A 40 8.80 4.88 -12.61
CA ASP A 40 9.70 4.34 -11.58
C ASP A 40 10.17 5.47 -10.68
N VAL A 41 10.25 5.20 -9.37
CA VAL A 41 10.63 6.21 -8.39
C VAL A 41 11.68 5.65 -7.44
N LEU A 42 12.76 6.38 -7.28
CA LEU A 42 13.75 6.16 -6.21
C LEU A 42 13.57 7.28 -5.18
N ALA A 43 13.08 6.92 -4.00
CA ALA A 43 12.75 7.89 -2.95
C ALA A 43 13.62 7.65 -1.72
N SER A 44 14.23 8.69 -1.22
CA SER A 44 15.02 8.66 0.00
C SER A 44 14.50 9.72 0.98
N ALA A 45 14.27 9.31 2.20
CA ALA A 45 13.84 10.19 3.28
C ALA A 45 14.20 9.56 4.62
N GLN A 46 14.28 10.40 5.65
CA GLN A 46 14.57 9.93 7.01
C GLN A 46 13.42 9.08 7.55
N THR A 47 13.72 8.22 8.53
CA THR A 47 12.73 7.44 9.26
C THR A 47 11.69 8.36 9.89
N GLY A 48 10.42 7.95 9.86
CA GLY A 48 9.32 8.72 10.45
C GLY A 48 8.77 9.85 9.57
N THR A 49 9.17 9.93 8.29
CA THR A 49 8.70 10.97 7.36
C THR A 49 7.52 10.53 6.50
N GLY A 50 6.96 9.35 6.74
CA GLY A 50 5.80 8.85 5.99
C GLY A 50 6.13 8.16 4.69
N LYS A 51 7.33 7.58 4.54
CA LYS A 51 7.72 6.84 3.33
C LYS A 51 6.78 5.70 3.00
N THR A 52 6.30 4.97 4.01
CA THR A 52 5.39 3.83 3.81
C THR A 52 4.12 4.27 3.07
N ALA A 53 3.47 5.33 3.53
CA ALA A 53 2.30 5.87 2.84
C ALA A 53 2.66 6.43 1.46
N GLY A 54 3.88 6.92 1.29
CA GLY A 54 4.37 7.46 0.02
C GLY A 54 4.36 6.45 -1.12
N PHE A 55 4.50 5.15 -0.84
CA PHE A 55 4.39 4.12 -1.87
C PHE A 55 3.13 3.26 -1.73
N THR A 56 2.64 3.00 -0.53
CA THR A 56 1.45 2.14 -0.34
C THR A 56 0.18 2.79 -0.87
N LEU A 57 -0.03 4.08 -0.61
CA LEU A 57 -1.22 4.78 -1.09
C LEU A 57 -1.36 4.76 -2.61
N PRO A 58 -0.34 5.13 -3.41
CA PRO A 58 -0.47 5.06 -4.86
C PRO A 58 -0.58 3.62 -5.38
N ILE A 59 0.08 2.64 -4.77
CA ILE A 59 -0.09 1.24 -5.13
C ILE A 59 -1.55 0.81 -4.95
N LEU A 60 -2.14 1.09 -3.80
CA LEU A 60 -3.54 0.77 -3.53
C LEU A 60 -4.49 1.47 -4.50
N HIS A 61 -4.21 2.73 -4.84
CA HIS A 61 -4.98 3.45 -5.85
C HIS A 61 -4.94 2.74 -7.20
N ILE A 62 -3.76 2.40 -7.68
CA ILE A 62 -3.59 1.73 -8.98
C ILE A 62 -4.29 0.36 -8.99
N LEU A 63 -4.12 -0.44 -7.93
CA LEU A 63 -4.75 -1.75 -7.83
C LEU A 63 -6.28 -1.66 -7.77
N SER A 64 -6.83 -0.59 -7.24
CA SER A 64 -8.27 -0.39 -7.12
C SER A 64 -8.95 0.07 -8.41
N GLN A 65 -8.20 0.50 -9.42
CA GLN A 65 -8.75 1.06 -10.67
C GLN A 65 -9.15 -0.01 -11.70
N GLY A 66 -8.73 -1.26 -11.52
CA GLY A 66 -9.00 -2.34 -12.47
C GLY A 66 -10.26 -3.13 -12.10
N GLN A 67 -10.68 -4.03 -13.02
CA GLN A 67 -11.74 -4.99 -12.73
C GLN A 67 -11.28 -5.96 -11.65
N GLN A 68 -12.15 -6.23 -10.69
CA GLN A 68 -11.93 -7.27 -9.69
C GLN A 68 -12.13 -8.62 -10.35
N LEU A 69 -11.06 -9.37 -10.51
CA LEU A 69 -11.09 -10.70 -11.09
C LEU A 69 -11.50 -11.72 -10.01
N ARG A 70 -12.22 -12.76 -10.44
CA ARG A 70 -12.65 -13.85 -9.56
C ARG A 70 -11.47 -14.58 -8.94
N GLN A 71 -10.43 -14.82 -9.75
CA GLN A 71 -9.13 -15.26 -9.29
C GLN A 71 -8.20 -14.06 -9.30
N ARG A 72 -7.72 -13.67 -8.12
CA ARG A 72 -6.86 -12.49 -7.98
C ARG A 72 -5.42 -12.87 -8.26
N PRO A 73 -4.84 -12.42 -9.39
CA PRO A 73 -3.39 -12.57 -9.57
C PRO A 73 -2.66 -11.60 -8.63
N ILE A 74 -1.46 -11.99 -8.22
CA ILE A 74 -0.60 -11.08 -7.47
C ILE A 74 -0.11 -9.99 -8.42
N ARG A 75 -0.43 -8.74 -8.12
CA ARG A 75 -0.07 -7.58 -8.96
C ARG A 75 0.96 -6.66 -8.31
N ALA A 76 1.13 -6.74 -7.00
CA ALA A 76 2.11 -5.93 -6.29
C ALA A 76 2.91 -6.79 -5.31
N LEU A 77 4.21 -6.58 -5.30
CA LEU A 77 5.14 -7.23 -4.37
C LEU A 77 5.95 -6.15 -3.65
N ILE A 78 5.94 -6.20 -2.32
CA ILE A 78 6.71 -5.27 -1.49
C ILE A 78 7.75 -6.07 -0.72
N LEU A 79 9.03 -5.78 -0.97
CA LEU A 79 10.14 -6.44 -0.28
C LEU A 79 10.65 -5.55 0.86
N THR A 80 10.91 -6.17 2.00
CA THR A 80 11.44 -5.48 3.18
C THR A 80 12.64 -6.24 3.75
N PRO A 81 13.54 -5.56 4.46
CA PRO A 81 14.70 -6.22 5.05
C PRO A 81 14.39 -7.02 6.32
N THR A 82 13.26 -6.74 7.01
CA THR A 82 12.93 -7.40 8.29
C THR A 82 11.48 -7.82 8.33
N ARG A 83 11.17 -8.84 9.17
CA ARG A 83 9.80 -9.30 9.41
C ARG A 83 8.96 -8.23 10.11
N GLU A 84 9.57 -7.51 11.05
CA GLU A 84 8.92 -6.44 11.80
C GLU A 84 8.40 -5.34 10.87
N LEU A 85 9.23 -4.91 9.91
CA LEU A 85 8.83 -3.90 8.93
C LEU A 85 7.76 -4.44 7.98
N ALA A 86 7.87 -5.69 7.55
CA ALA A 86 6.85 -6.33 6.71
C ALA A 86 5.48 -6.37 7.42
N ALA A 87 5.45 -6.75 8.71
CA ALA A 87 4.24 -6.77 9.49
C ALA A 87 3.64 -5.36 9.66
N GLN A 88 4.47 -4.37 9.91
CA GLN A 88 4.05 -2.98 10.05
C GLN A 88 3.44 -2.42 8.75
N ILE A 89 4.06 -2.73 7.62
CA ILE A 89 3.55 -2.33 6.30
C ILE A 89 2.19 -2.98 6.05
N LEU A 90 2.02 -4.26 6.38
CA LEU A 90 0.73 -4.94 6.22
C LEU A 90 -0.37 -4.27 7.05
N VAL A 91 -0.10 -3.90 8.29
CA VAL A 91 -1.06 -3.18 9.14
C VAL A 91 -1.47 -1.87 8.48
N ASN A 92 -0.51 -1.10 7.99
CA ASN A 92 -0.79 0.16 7.31
C ASN A 92 -1.61 -0.05 6.02
N ILE A 93 -1.27 -1.04 5.22
CA ILE A 93 -2.02 -1.37 4.00
C ILE A 93 -3.48 -1.71 4.34
N LYS A 94 -3.72 -2.52 5.36
CA LYS A 94 -5.08 -2.87 5.78
C LYS A 94 -5.88 -1.67 6.25
N GLU A 95 -5.25 -0.76 6.98
CA GLU A 95 -5.90 0.47 7.43
C GLU A 95 -6.24 1.40 6.26
N TYR A 96 -5.34 1.56 5.29
CA TYR A 96 -5.59 2.39 4.11
C TYR A 96 -6.60 1.78 3.15
N SER A 97 -6.68 0.45 3.08
CA SER A 97 -7.57 -0.26 2.15
C SER A 97 -8.92 -0.63 2.75
N VAL A 98 -9.26 -0.10 3.91
CA VAL A 98 -10.50 -0.46 4.65
C VAL A 98 -11.77 -0.19 3.84
N PHE A 99 -11.76 0.75 2.92
CA PHE A 99 -12.90 1.07 2.04
C PHE A 99 -12.71 0.55 0.60
N LEU A 100 -11.70 -0.31 0.38
CA LEU A 100 -11.39 -0.91 -0.92
C LEU A 100 -11.57 -2.42 -0.85
N ASP A 101 -11.89 -3.04 -1.99
CA ASP A 101 -11.92 -4.49 -2.12
C ASP A 101 -10.56 -4.99 -2.61
N LEU A 102 -9.57 -4.94 -1.74
CA LEU A 102 -8.22 -5.44 -2.01
C LEU A 102 -7.80 -6.39 -0.91
N HIS A 103 -7.12 -7.47 -1.30
CA HIS A 103 -6.61 -8.49 -0.37
C HIS A 103 -5.10 -8.40 -0.31
N SER A 104 -4.57 -8.36 0.90
CA SER A 104 -3.13 -8.29 1.16
C SER A 104 -2.72 -9.34 2.17
N THR A 105 -1.50 -9.81 2.06
CA THR A 105 -0.90 -10.76 3.00
C THR A 105 0.58 -10.47 3.16
N VAL A 106 1.19 -11.09 4.15
CA VAL A 106 2.62 -10.99 4.40
C VAL A 106 3.22 -12.39 4.41
N ILE A 107 4.43 -12.50 3.87
CA ILE A 107 5.19 -13.74 3.84
C ILE A 107 6.47 -13.54 4.64
N PHE A 108 6.71 -14.44 5.58
CA PHE A 108 7.91 -14.45 6.41
C PHE A 108 8.73 -15.71 6.16
N GLY A 109 10.05 -15.58 6.19
CA GLY A 109 10.94 -16.72 6.37
C GLY A 109 10.96 -17.20 7.83
N GLY A 110 11.42 -18.44 8.07
CA GLY A 110 11.59 -18.98 9.41
C GLY A 110 10.31 -19.38 10.13
N VAL A 111 9.16 -19.39 9.44
CA VAL A 111 7.86 -19.86 9.98
C VAL A 111 7.26 -20.89 9.02
N ASN A 112 6.21 -21.59 9.47
CA ASN A 112 5.57 -22.63 8.65
C ASN A 112 5.06 -22.06 7.33
N GLN A 113 5.45 -22.70 6.23
CA GLN A 113 5.10 -22.28 4.86
C GLN A 113 3.64 -22.57 4.52
N ASN A 114 3.04 -23.63 5.05
CA ASN A 114 1.72 -24.11 4.62
C ASN A 114 0.59 -23.09 4.81
N PRO A 115 0.47 -22.38 5.96
CA PRO A 115 -0.55 -21.34 6.08
C PRO A 115 -0.37 -20.20 5.09
N GLN A 116 0.88 -19.84 4.77
CA GLN A 116 1.19 -18.79 3.79
C GLN A 116 0.78 -19.19 2.38
N VAL A 117 1.04 -20.44 2.00
CA VAL A 117 0.58 -20.99 0.70
C VAL A 117 -0.94 -20.99 0.63
N ALA A 118 -1.63 -21.37 1.71
CA ALA A 118 -3.08 -21.38 1.76
C ALA A 118 -3.67 -19.97 1.54
N GLN A 119 -3.08 -18.94 2.15
CA GLN A 119 -3.52 -17.56 1.95
C GLN A 119 -3.33 -17.10 0.51
N LEU A 120 -2.19 -17.42 -0.11
CA LEU A 120 -1.93 -17.08 -1.50
C LEU A 120 -2.94 -17.76 -2.45
N ARG A 121 -3.33 -18.99 -2.16
CA ARG A 121 -4.34 -19.72 -2.96
C ARG A 121 -5.73 -19.12 -2.86
N GLN A 122 -6.05 -18.45 -1.76
CA GLN A 122 -7.32 -17.73 -1.61
C GLN A 122 -7.39 -16.48 -2.48
N GLY A 123 -6.27 -16.00 -2.98
CA GLY A 123 -6.14 -14.82 -3.83
C GLY A 123 -5.76 -13.57 -3.05
N VAL A 124 -4.67 -12.96 -3.48
CA VAL A 124 -4.20 -11.68 -2.93
C VAL A 124 -3.78 -10.78 -4.09
N ASP A 125 -3.88 -9.48 -3.89
CA ASP A 125 -3.50 -8.47 -4.87
C ASP A 125 -2.06 -8.04 -4.72
#